data_eb7065c4cd23f1b3efeec77082919224
#
_entry.id   eb7065c4cd23f1b3efeec77082919224
#
_cell.length_a   1.000
_cell.length_b   1.000
_cell.length_c   1.000
_cell.angle_alpha   90.00
_cell.angle_beta   90.00
_cell.angle_gamma   90.00
#
_symmetry.space_group_name_H-M   'P 1'
#
loop_
_entity.id
_entity.type
_entity.pdbx_description
1 polymer ?
#
loop_
_entity_poly.entity_id
_entity_poly.type
_entity_poly.pdbx_seq_one_letter_code
_entity_poly.pdbx_strand_id
1 'polypeptide(L)'
;DEQSLFISAKSQVPNISNNKNLSFDEYFEGYANKGEIEFILPLDKLNPNRKMKNSVIKTALVNMSNINWFTLKDESIDGFMAVPFIICPKWNKKNLFFKIDKAVIKFLLNMAQYYQIRSDLPYTASTPNTLKFLLWLMKYKGQEAVKKEYYQLLNELFINKNKYENRSKFERDFLKIVKADLDACNDLSFNYSYLKGVYYIVIYFTKNSVGKLENFKSIEELRIYRSIKYLQ
;
A
#
# COMPACT_ATOMS: atom_id res chain seq x y z
N ASP A 1 0.43 -4.45 5.83
CA ASP A 1 -0.06 -3.34 6.64
C ASP A 1 1.02 -2.37 7.08
N GLU A 2 1.98 -2.12 6.18
CA GLU A 2 3.04 -1.15 6.36
C GLU A 2 2.49 0.27 6.55
N GLN A 3 1.36 0.59 5.93
CA GLN A 3 0.75 1.92 6.03
C GLN A 3 0.01 2.17 7.34
N SER A 4 -0.64 1.17 7.93
CA SER A 4 -1.24 1.34 9.26
C SER A 4 -0.17 1.47 10.35
N LEU A 5 0.97 0.82 10.19
CA LEU A 5 2.16 1.04 11.01
C LEU A 5 2.71 2.46 10.86
N PHE A 6 2.78 2.97 9.62
CA PHE A 6 3.26 4.31 9.32
C PHE A 6 2.31 5.41 9.85
N ILE A 7 1.00 5.23 9.72
CA ILE A 7 -0.02 6.15 10.27
C ILE A 7 0.04 6.16 11.80
N SER A 8 0.21 4.98 12.42
CA SER A 8 0.36 4.88 13.87
C SER A 8 1.67 5.50 14.37
N ALA A 9 2.75 5.37 13.60
CA ALA A 9 4.02 6.04 13.88
C ALA A 9 3.88 7.56 13.85
N LYS A 10 3.20 8.12 12.83
CA LYS A 10 2.91 9.55 12.74
C LYS A 10 2.08 10.07 13.92
N SER A 11 1.16 9.27 14.47
CA SER A 11 0.32 9.66 15.60
C SER A 11 1.05 9.61 16.94
N GLN A 12 2.20 8.92 17.02
CA GLN A 12 3.02 8.79 18.23
C GLN A 12 4.26 9.72 18.22
N VAL A 13 4.57 10.34 17.09
CA VAL A 13 5.49 11.47 17.06
C VAL A 13 4.85 12.58 17.89
N PRO A 14 5.46 13.04 19.01
CA PRO A 14 4.89 14.09 19.83
C PRO A 14 4.53 15.29 18.94
N ASN A 15 3.39 15.89 19.21
CA ASN A 15 2.82 16.98 18.41
C ASN A 15 3.89 18.04 18.09
N ILE A 16 4.43 18.02 16.89
CA ILE A 16 5.40 18.99 16.36
C ILE A 16 4.81 20.43 16.37
N SER A 17 3.47 20.51 16.54
CA SER A 17 2.74 21.78 16.57
C SER A 17 3.15 22.75 17.69
N ASN A 18 3.82 22.30 18.73
CA ASN A 18 4.20 23.15 19.86
C ASN A 18 5.62 23.76 19.75
N ASN A 19 6.46 23.32 18.83
CA ASN A 19 7.78 23.91 18.55
C ASN A 19 7.84 24.44 17.12
N LYS A 20 7.28 25.62 16.92
CA LYS A 20 7.11 26.27 15.60
C LYS A 20 8.41 26.59 14.84
N ASN A 21 9.59 26.37 15.42
CA ASN A 21 10.87 26.84 14.86
C ASN A 21 11.92 25.74 14.63
N LEU A 22 11.63 24.47 14.94
CA LEU A 22 12.57 23.38 14.67
C LEU A 22 12.28 22.76 13.31
N SER A 23 13.30 22.63 12.47
CA SER A 23 13.21 21.81 11.27
C SER A 23 12.93 20.35 11.67
N PHE A 24 12.36 19.60 10.76
CA PHE A 24 12.08 18.17 10.99
C PHE A 24 13.35 17.40 11.35
N ASP A 25 14.48 17.72 10.74
CA ASP A 25 15.79 17.13 11.02
C ASP A 25 16.29 17.49 12.42
N GLU A 26 16.20 18.74 12.84
CA GLU A 26 16.56 19.17 14.20
C GLU A 26 15.71 18.51 15.28
N TYR A 27 14.40 18.35 15.02
CA TYR A 27 13.50 17.62 15.91
C TYR A 27 13.91 16.15 16.03
N PHE A 28 14.22 15.50 14.91
CA PHE A 28 14.68 14.11 14.88
C PHE A 28 16.07 13.95 15.49
N GLU A 29 16.98 14.88 15.30
CA GLU A 29 18.31 14.88 15.92
C GLU A 29 18.27 15.11 17.42
N GLY A 30 17.40 15.97 17.91
CA GLY A 30 17.17 16.19 19.35
C GLY A 30 16.57 14.97 20.07
N TYR A 31 15.73 14.19 19.40
CA TYR A 31 15.10 12.98 19.97
C TYR A 31 16.00 11.73 19.88
N ALA A 32 17.00 11.74 19.06
CA ALA A 32 17.68 10.55 18.61
C ALA A 32 19.18 10.53 18.91
N ASN A 33 19.53 10.65 20.17
CA ASN A 33 20.74 10.02 20.69
C ASN A 33 20.65 8.48 20.72
N LYS A 34 19.51 7.92 20.28
CA LYS A 34 19.30 6.48 20.10
C LYS A 34 19.04 6.25 18.62
N GLY A 35 19.80 5.39 17.97
CA GLY A 35 19.65 5.06 16.54
C GLY A 35 18.34 4.36 16.18
N GLU A 36 17.43 4.13 17.15
CA GLU A 36 16.19 3.39 16.99
C GLU A 36 15.05 4.08 17.72
N ILE A 37 13.86 4.08 17.13
CA ILE A 37 12.63 4.60 17.74
C ILE A 37 11.72 3.42 18.10
N GLU A 38 11.24 3.37 19.34
CA GLU A 38 10.33 2.34 19.81
C GLU A 38 8.88 2.71 19.55
N PHE A 39 8.12 1.73 19.06
CA PHE A 39 6.68 1.84 18.77
C PHE A 39 5.90 0.83 19.59
N ILE A 40 4.74 1.28 20.08
CA ILE A 40 3.75 0.45 20.76
C ILE A 40 2.47 0.48 19.96
N LEU A 41 1.99 -0.68 19.52
CA LEU A 41 0.83 -0.78 18.68
C LEU A 41 -0.20 -1.73 19.31
N PRO A 42 -1.39 -1.24 19.69
CA PRO A 42 -2.46 -2.09 20.21
C PRO A 42 -2.93 -3.10 19.17
N LEU A 43 -3.06 -4.37 19.58
CA LEU A 43 -3.50 -5.46 18.70
C LEU A 43 -4.92 -5.26 18.14
N ASP A 44 -5.80 -4.62 18.89
CA ASP A 44 -7.15 -4.28 18.45
C ASP A 44 -7.18 -3.24 17.33
N LYS A 45 -6.22 -2.32 17.29
CA LYS A 45 -6.08 -1.37 16.18
C LYS A 45 -5.61 -2.04 14.90
N LEU A 46 -4.73 -3.06 15.00
CA LEU A 46 -4.27 -3.83 13.84
C LEU A 46 -5.29 -4.84 13.33
N ASN A 47 -6.22 -5.23 14.15
CA ASN A 47 -7.22 -6.26 13.81
C ASN A 47 -8.60 -5.87 14.37
N PRO A 48 -9.12 -4.70 13.98
CA PRO A 48 -10.35 -4.15 14.56
C PRO A 48 -11.54 -5.09 14.37
N ASN A 49 -11.59 -5.83 13.28
CA ASN A 49 -12.66 -6.77 12.95
C ASN A 49 -12.38 -8.20 13.41
N ARG A 50 -11.25 -8.44 14.09
CA ARG A 50 -10.80 -9.78 14.54
C ARG A 50 -10.79 -10.84 13.43
N LYS A 51 -10.64 -10.42 12.16
CA LYS A 51 -10.62 -11.34 11.00
C LYS A 51 -9.38 -12.22 10.95
N MET A 52 -8.27 -11.78 11.53
CA MET A 52 -7.02 -12.54 11.58
C MET A 52 -6.77 -13.10 12.97
N LYS A 53 -6.16 -14.28 13.03
CA LYS A 53 -5.66 -14.81 14.31
C LYS A 53 -4.44 -13.99 14.75
N ASN A 54 -4.34 -13.69 16.03
CA ASN A 54 -3.19 -12.94 16.58
C ASN A 54 -1.84 -13.62 16.28
N SER A 55 -1.81 -14.95 16.13
CA SER A 55 -0.62 -15.69 15.72
C SER A 55 -0.13 -15.27 14.34
N VAL A 56 -1.03 -15.04 13.39
CA VAL A 56 -0.70 -14.60 12.03
C VAL A 56 -0.03 -13.21 12.06
N ILE A 57 -0.60 -12.30 12.84
CA ILE A 57 -0.03 -10.95 13.02
C ILE A 57 1.38 -11.02 13.61
N LYS A 58 1.58 -11.85 14.64
CA LYS A 58 2.89 -12.05 15.27
C LYS A 58 3.91 -12.65 14.31
N THR A 59 3.50 -13.65 13.53
CA THR A 59 4.36 -14.26 12.50
C THR A 59 4.74 -13.25 11.42
N ALA A 60 3.79 -12.42 10.97
CA ALA A 60 4.08 -11.35 10.00
C ALA A 60 5.11 -10.36 10.57
N LEU A 61 4.96 -9.96 11.83
CA LEU A 61 5.89 -9.05 12.50
C LEU A 61 7.32 -9.62 12.58
N VAL A 62 7.45 -10.91 12.93
CA VAL A 62 8.75 -11.62 12.92
C VAL A 62 9.33 -11.68 11.51
N ASN A 63 8.51 -11.99 10.50
CA ASN A 63 8.97 -12.02 9.11
C ASN A 63 9.49 -10.66 8.65
N MET A 64 8.81 -9.57 9.04
CA MET A 64 9.25 -8.20 8.73
C MET A 64 10.59 -7.84 9.37
N SER A 65 10.94 -8.44 10.52
CA SER A 65 12.23 -8.22 11.18
C SER A 65 13.35 -9.09 10.62
N ASN A 66 13.04 -10.16 9.93
CA ASN A 66 14.01 -11.12 9.39
C ASN A 66 14.46 -10.79 7.96
N ILE A 67 13.79 -9.85 7.30
CA ILE A 67 14.09 -9.48 5.92
C ILE A 67 14.66 -8.06 5.91
N ASN A 68 15.81 -7.88 5.27
CA ASN A 68 16.37 -6.55 5.03
C ASN A 68 15.62 -5.91 3.85
N TRP A 69 14.69 -5.04 4.18
CA TRP A 69 13.81 -4.37 3.20
C TRP A 69 14.47 -3.19 2.52
N PHE A 70 15.43 -2.56 3.18
CA PHE A 70 16.05 -1.33 2.73
C PHE A 70 17.55 -1.51 2.56
N THR A 71 18.07 -0.92 1.50
CA THR A 71 19.51 -0.67 1.33
C THR A 71 19.70 0.84 1.37
N LEU A 72 20.20 1.34 2.48
CA LEU A 72 20.38 2.77 2.75
C LEU A 72 21.84 3.14 2.64
N LYS A 73 22.14 4.38 2.22
CA LYS A 73 23.50 4.91 2.23
C LYS A 73 23.96 5.10 3.68
N ASP A 74 25.15 4.64 3.99
CA ASP A 74 25.82 4.86 5.26
C ASP A 74 27.05 5.74 5.03
N GLU A 75 26.95 7.00 5.42
CA GLU A 75 28.01 7.98 5.24
C GLU A 75 29.24 7.73 6.10
N SER A 76 29.07 7.00 7.22
CA SER A 76 30.18 6.72 8.15
C SER A 76 31.23 5.79 7.58
N ILE A 77 30.84 4.94 6.62
CA ILE A 77 31.71 3.96 5.97
C ILE A 77 31.83 4.21 4.45
N ASP A 78 31.23 5.33 3.96
CA ASP A 78 31.06 5.60 2.53
C ASP A 78 30.51 4.40 1.73
N GLY A 79 29.48 3.79 2.29
CA GLY A 79 28.92 2.55 1.78
C GLY A 79 27.40 2.45 1.94
N PHE A 80 26.93 1.21 2.07
CA PHE A 80 25.51 0.91 2.22
C PHE A 80 25.28 -0.02 3.39
N MET A 81 24.16 0.18 4.09
CA MET A 81 23.66 -0.72 5.12
C MET A 81 22.36 -1.40 4.67
N ALA A 82 22.20 -2.67 4.99
CA ALA A 82 20.96 -3.42 4.80
C ALA A 82 20.17 -3.43 6.11
N VAL A 83 18.96 -2.87 6.10
CA VAL A 83 18.16 -2.63 7.30
C VAL A 83 16.80 -3.29 7.17
N PRO A 84 16.32 -4.02 8.21
CA PRO A 84 14.96 -4.52 8.25
C PRO A 84 13.96 -3.39 8.49
N PHE A 85 12.69 -3.62 8.12
CA PHE A 85 11.64 -2.64 8.37
C PHE A 85 11.40 -2.41 9.86
N ILE A 86 11.44 -3.46 10.65
CA ILE A 86 11.30 -3.41 12.11
C ILE A 86 12.39 -4.21 12.80
N ILE A 87 12.73 -3.81 14.03
CA ILE A 87 13.78 -4.39 14.83
C ILE A 87 13.18 -4.83 16.18
N CYS A 88 13.68 -5.92 16.74
CA CYS A 88 13.32 -6.43 18.07
C CYS A 88 11.81 -6.54 18.32
N PRO A 89 11.03 -7.23 17.48
CA PRO A 89 9.60 -7.38 17.70
C PRO A 89 9.30 -8.14 18.99
N LYS A 90 8.43 -7.57 19.81
CA LYS A 90 7.94 -8.14 21.08
C LYS A 90 6.42 -8.01 21.12
N TRP A 91 5.78 -8.80 21.95
CA TRP A 91 4.32 -8.73 22.13
C TRP A 91 3.87 -9.25 23.48
N ASN A 92 2.75 -8.74 23.94
CA ASN A 92 1.97 -9.30 25.02
C ASN A 92 0.53 -9.63 24.55
N LYS A 93 -0.40 -9.79 25.46
CA LYS A 93 -1.80 -10.10 25.14
C LYS A 93 -2.55 -8.94 24.45
N LYS A 94 -2.10 -7.69 24.65
CA LYS A 94 -2.78 -6.47 24.20
C LYS A 94 -2.00 -5.70 23.13
N ASN A 95 -0.66 -5.69 23.22
CA ASN A 95 0.18 -4.79 22.44
C ASN A 95 1.29 -5.54 21.72
N LEU A 96 1.69 -4.97 20.58
CA LEU A 96 2.96 -5.23 19.90
C LEU A 96 3.94 -4.12 20.23
N PHE A 97 5.21 -4.47 20.38
CA PHE A 97 6.32 -3.57 20.60
C PHE A 97 7.37 -3.88 19.53
N PHE A 98 7.91 -2.87 18.91
CA PHE A 98 8.99 -3.01 17.95
C PHE A 98 9.74 -1.70 17.83
N LYS A 99 10.91 -1.74 17.21
CA LYS A 99 11.71 -0.58 16.92
C LYS A 99 11.88 -0.43 15.42
N ILE A 100 12.07 0.80 14.98
CA ILE A 100 12.43 1.14 13.61
C ILE A 100 13.73 1.96 13.66
N ASP A 101 14.64 1.63 12.76
CA ASP A 101 15.89 2.39 12.63
C ASP A 101 15.58 3.82 12.16
N LYS A 102 16.32 4.79 12.72
CA LYS A 102 16.19 6.21 12.40
C LYS A 102 16.38 6.47 10.90
N ALA A 103 17.34 5.80 10.27
CA ALA A 103 17.60 5.97 8.84
C ALA A 103 16.43 5.50 7.99
N VAL A 104 15.76 4.39 8.39
CA VAL A 104 14.53 3.92 7.72
C VAL A 104 13.42 4.95 7.87
N ILE A 105 13.23 5.52 9.06
CA ILE A 105 12.20 6.55 9.27
C ILE A 105 12.50 7.80 8.42
N LYS A 106 13.75 8.29 8.44
CA LYS A 106 14.16 9.41 7.58
C LYS A 106 13.90 9.13 6.10
N PHE A 107 14.26 7.94 5.63
CA PHE A 107 14.01 7.51 4.27
C PHE A 107 12.50 7.53 3.92
N LEU A 108 11.65 6.94 4.76
CA LEU A 108 10.21 6.89 4.54
C LEU A 108 9.56 8.28 4.54
N LEU A 109 10.03 9.18 5.39
CA LEU A 109 9.48 10.53 5.50
C LEU A 109 9.94 11.46 4.38
N ASN A 110 11.12 11.20 3.81
CA ASN A 110 11.70 11.95 2.70
C ASN A 110 11.35 11.36 1.33
N MET A 111 10.50 10.32 1.26
CA MET A 111 10.04 9.79 -0.03
C MET A 111 9.29 10.87 -0.81
N ALA A 112 9.83 11.25 -1.96
CA ALA A 112 9.25 12.27 -2.84
C ALA A 112 7.90 11.83 -3.45
N GLN A 113 7.65 10.55 -3.50
CA GLN A 113 6.42 9.98 -4.06
C GLN A 113 5.81 8.97 -3.10
N TYR A 114 4.59 9.25 -2.66
CA TYR A 114 3.77 8.32 -1.90
C TYR A 114 2.34 8.34 -2.43
N TYR A 115 1.67 7.20 -2.32
CA TYR A 115 0.28 7.07 -2.71
C TYR A 115 -0.60 7.13 -1.46
N GLN A 116 -1.61 8.00 -1.49
CA GLN A 116 -2.62 8.00 -0.43
C GLN A 116 -3.56 6.82 -0.63
N ILE A 117 -3.60 5.92 0.35
CA ILE A 117 -4.50 4.78 0.40
C ILE A 117 -5.39 4.94 1.63
N ARG A 118 -6.65 4.60 1.51
CA ARG A 118 -7.57 4.56 2.65
C ARG A 118 -7.07 3.55 3.68
N SER A 119 -6.94 3.99 4.93
CA SER A 119 -6.41 3.15 6.03
C SER A 119 -7.32 1.97 6.39
N ASP A 120 -8.60 2.01 6.01
CA ASP A 120 -9.56 0.94 6.22
C ASP A 120 -9.55 -0.14 5.12
N LEU A 121 -8.97 0.15 3.96
CA LEU A 121 -8.94 -0.78 2.83
C LEU A 121 -8.32 -2.14 3.16
N PRO A 122 -7.19 -2.25 3.88
CA PRO A 122 -6.63 -3.55 4.27
C PRO A 122 -7.56 -4.40 5.12
N TYR A 123 -8.52 -3.78 5.81
CA TYR A 123 -9.48 -4.45 6.69
C TYR A 123 -10.83 -4.72 6.02
N THR A 124 -11.19 -3.95 5.00
CA THR A 124 -12.47 -4.05 4.28
C THR A 124 -12.36 -4.91 3.04
N ALA A 125 -11.22 -4.89 2.37
CA ALA A 125 -10.97 -5.73 1.19
C ALA A 125 -11.06 -7.23 1.53
N SER A 126 -11.63 -8.00 0.61
CA SER A 126 -11.80 -9.44 0.79
C SER A 126 -10.48 -10.21 0.61
N THR A 127 -9.53 -9.64 -0.12
CA THR A 127 -8.22 -10.27 -0.37
C THR A 127 -7.06 -9.26 -0.32
N PRO A 128 -5.83 -9.70 0.05
CA PRO A 128 -4.63 -8.86 -0.06
C PRO A 128 -4.30 -8.43 -1.50
N ASN A 129 -4.81 -9.15 -2.49
CA ASN A 129 -4.61 -8.84 -3.89
C ASN A 129 -5.24 -7.49 -4.27
N THR A 130 -6.29 -7.08 -3.58
CA THR A 130 -6.96 -5.78 -3.79
C THR A 130 -6.02 -4.63 -3.53
N LEU A 131 -5.31 -4.64 -2.41
CA LEU A 131 -4.31 -3.62 -2.10
C LEU A 131 -3.15 -3.64 -3.11
N LYS A 132 -2.65 -4.83 -3.42
CA LYS A 132 -1.57 -5.02 -4.39
C LYS A 132 -1.92 -4.46 -5.76
N PHE A 133 -3.13 -4.74 -6.23
CA PHE A 133 -3.60 -4.24 -7.53
C PHE A 133 -3.86 -2.74 -7.50
N LEU A 134 -4.40 -2.20 -6.41
CA LEU A 134 -4.56 -0.76 -6.24
C LEU A 134 -3.23 -0.03 -6.31
N LEU A 135 -2.19 -0.50 -5.62
CA LEU A 135 -0.84 0.07 -5.71
C LEU A 135 -0.31 0.07 -7.13
N TRP A 136 -0.58 -1.02 -7.87
CA TRP A 136 -0.22 -1.10 -9.27
C TRP A 136 -1.02 -0.10 -10.12
N LEU A 137 -2.33 0.04 -9.93
CA LEU A 137 -3.17 1.03 -10.62
C LEU A 137 -2.69 2.46 -10.38
N MET A 138 -2.26 2.78 -9.16
CA MET A 138 -1.84 4.13 -8.80
C MET A 138 -0.60 4.60 -9.57
N LYS A 139 0.26 3.68 -10.05
CA LYS A 139 1.38 4.00 -10.95
C LYS A 139 0.91 4.59 -12.27
N TYR A 140 -0.31 4.28 -12.68
CA TYR A 140 -0.90 4.70 -13.94
C TYR A 140 -2.03 5.73 -13.77
N LYS A 141 -2.17 6.28 -12.56
CA LYS A 141 -3.16 7.33 -12.29
C LYS A 141 -2.93 8.52 -13.23
N GLY A 142 -3.96 8.90 -13.99
CA GLY A 142 -3.87 9.98 -14.98
C GLY A 142 -3.70 9.49 -16.42
N GLN A 143 -3.42 8.21 -16.66
CA GLN A 143 -3.48 7.62 -18.00
C GLN A 143 -4.91 7.25 -18.36
N GLU A 144 -5.30 7.41 -19.62
CA GLU A 144 -6.64 7.05 -20.10
C GLU A 144 -6.88 5.54 -20.05
N ALA A 145 -5.89 4.76 -20.47
CA ALA A 145 -5.93 3.31 -20.42
C ALA A 145 -4.51 2.73 -20.30
N VAL A 146 -4.41 1.64 -19.55
CA VAL A 146 -3.19 0.85 -19.42
C VAL A 146 -3.32 -0.39 -20.29
N LYS A 147 -2.35 -0.60 -21.20
CA LYS A 147 -2.29 -1.77 -22.06
C LYS A 147 -1.20 -2.70 -21.58
N LYS A 148 -1.52 -3.97 -21.29
CA LYS A 148 -0.58 -4.98 -20.82
C LYS A 148 -0.88 -6.35 -21.42
N GLU A 149 0.13 -7.02 -21.91
CA GLU A 149 0.02 -8.44 -22.23
C GLU A 149 -0.24 -9.25 -20.97
N TYR A 150 -0.91 -10.40 -21.10
CA TYR A 150 -1.29 -11.22 -19.95
C TYR A 150 -0.11 -11.56 -19.04
N TYR A 151 0.98 -12.07 -19.61
CA TYR A 151 2.16 -12.45 -18.81
C TYR A 151 2.92 -11.25 -18.25
N GLN A 152 2.92 -10.12 -18.96
CA GLN A 152 3.50 -8.88 -18.47
C GLN A 152 2.71 -8.38 -17.25
N LEU A 153 1.37 -8.41 -17.31
CA LEU A 153 0.51 -8.03 -16.19
C LEU A 153 0.77 -8.92 -14.96
N LEU A 154 0.85 -10.25 -15.14
CA LEU A 154 1.18 -11.14 -14.03
C LEU A 154 2.53 -10.81 -13.41
N ASN A 155 3.55 -10.56 -14.24
CA ASN A 155 4.90 -10.23 -13.78
C ASN A 155 4.93 -8.92 -12.98
N GLU A 156 4.28 -7.86 -13.49
CA GLU A 156 4.21 -6.56 -12.81
C GLU A 156 3.42 -6.65 -11.48
N LEU A 157 2.48 -7.58 -11.38
CA LEU A 157 1.76 -7.90 -10.16
C LEU A 157 2.50 -8.91 -9.27
N PHE A 158 3.72 -9.31 -9.61
CA PHE A 158 4.48 -10.35 -8.90
C PHE A 158 3.67 -11.63 -8.69
N ILE A 159 2.91 -12.05 -9.70
CA ILE A 159 2.12 -13.27 -9.69
C ILE A 159 2.87 -14.33 -10.49
N ASN A 160 3.07 -15.51 -9.88
CA ASN A 160 3.70 -16.64 -10.57
C ASN A 160 2.86 -17.00 -11.81
N LYS A 161 3.50 -17.19 -12.95
CA LYS A 161 2.86 -17.55 -14.24
C LYS A 161 1.98 -18.80 -14.14
N ASN A 162 2.35 -19.73 -13.28
CA ASN A 162 1.64 -21.00 -13.10
C ASN A 162 0.56 -20.94 -12.02
N LYS A 163 0.34 -19.79 -11.36
CA LYS A 163 -0.66 -19.66 -10.29
C LYS A 163 -2.08 -19.81 -10.82
N TYR A 164 -2.33 -19.34 -12.03
CA TYR A 164 -3.63 -19.49 -12.69
C TYR A 164 -3.46 -20.41 -13.90
N GLU A 165 -4.31 -21.40 -13.99
CA GLU A 165 -4.31 -22.41 -15.03
C GLU A 165 -4.48 -21.81 -16.43
N ASN A 166 -5.30 -20.73 -16.49
CA ASN A 166 -5.57 -20.00 -17.72
C ASN A 166 -6.05 -18.56 -17.40
N ARG A 167 -6.18 -17.75 -18.44
CA ARG A 167 -6.66 -16.38 -18.37
C ARG A 167 -8.04 -16.26 -17.71
N SER A 168 -8.98 -17.12 -18.06
CA SER A 168 -10.36 -17.05 -17.53
C SER A 168 -10.38 -17.26 -16.01
N LYS A 169 -9.51 -18.13 -15.50
CA LYS A 169 -9.34 -18.36 -14.07
C LYS A 169 -8.72 -17.14 -13.37
N PHE A 170 -7.72 -16.50 -13.99
CA PHE A 170 -7.17 -15.24 -13.49
C PHE A 170 -8.22 -14.13 -13.44
N GLU A 171 -9.04 -13.97 -14.50
CA GLU A 171 -10.11 -12.98 -14.51
C GLU A 171 -11.15 -13.24 -13.41
N ARG A 172 -11.56 -14.51 -13.24
CA ARG A 172 -12.56 -14.90 -12.25
C ARG A 172 -12.04 -14.76 -10.82
N ASP A 173 -10.87 -15.30 -10.54
CA ASP A 173 -10.36 -15.52 -9.18
C ASP A 173 -9.48 -14.35 -8.69
N PHE A 174 -9.12 -13.43 -9.60
CA PHE A 174 -8.34 -12.26 -9.26
C PHE A 174 -9.03 -10.96 -9.70
N LEU A 175 -9.15 -10.68 -11.00
CA LEU A 175 -9.60 -9.36 -11.48
C LEU A 175 -11.02 -9.02 -11.04
N LYS A 176 -11.98 -9.96 -11.11
CA LYS A 176 -13.37 -9.74 -10.71
C LYS A 176 -13.50 -9.47 -9.21
N ILE A 177 -12.75 -10.21 -8.37
CA ILE A 177 -12.76 -10.03 -6.92
C ILE A 177 -12.17 -8.67 -6.56
N VAL A 178 -10.99 -8.36 -7.10
CA VAL A 178 -10.31 -7.09 -6.87
C VAL A 178 -11.18 -5.90 -7.32
N LYS A 179 -11.82 -6.02 -8.49
CA LYS A 179 -12.73 -4.99 -9.00
C LYS A 179 -13.90 -4.77 -8.04
N ALA A 180 -14.56 -5.84 -7.61
CA ALA A 180 -15.70 -5.75 -6.69
C ALA A 180 -15.30 -5.09 -5.36
N ASP A 181 -14.14 -5.43 -4.80
CA ASP A 181 -13.61 -4.81 -3.59
C ASP A 181 -13.34 -3.32 -3.78
N LEU A 182 -12.66 -2.93 -4.88
CA LEU A 182 -12.35 -1.54 -5.14
C LEU A 182 -13.60 -0.71 -5.43
N ASP A 183 -14.56 -1.26 -6.14
CA ASP A 183 -15.85 -0.60 -6.39
C ASP A 183 -16.63 -0.34 -5.07
N ALA A 184 -16.53 -1.25 -4.12
CA ALA A 184 -17.24 -1.15 -2.84
C ALA A 184 -16.52 -0.27 -1.81
N CYS A 185 -15.18 -0.30 -1.77
CA CYS A 185 -14.44 0.19 -0.61
C CYS A 185 -13.45 1.31 -0.93
N ASN A 186 -13.19 1.65 -2.20
CA ASN A 186 -12.12 2.59 -2.56
C ASN A 186 -12.61 3.68 -3.51
N ASP A 187 -11.90 4.81 -3.53
CA ASP A 187 -12.19 5.95 -4.40
C ASP A 187 -11.77 5.74 -5.84
N LEU A 188 -10.87 4.79 -6.08
CA LEU A 188 -10.32 4.45 -7.38
C LEU A 188 -10.61 3.00 -7.69
N SER A 189 -11.11 2.72 -8.88
CA SER A 189 -11.35 1.38 -9.40
C SER A 189 -11.01 1.29 -10.88
N PHE A 190 -11.33 0.18 -11.53
CA PHE A 190 -10.98 -0.06 -12.92
C PHE A 190 -12.03 -0.89 -13.64
N ASN A 191 -12.10 -0.70 -14.95
CA ASN A 191 -12.71 -1.64 -15.89
C ASN A 191 -11.61 -2.30 -16.72
N TYR A 192 -11.86 -3.49 -17.22
CA TYR A 192 -10.92 -4.19 -18.07
C TYR A 192 -11.61 -4.89 -19.22
N SER A 193 -10.89 -5.05 -20.32
CA SER A 193 -11.23 -5.89 -21.44
C SER A 193 -9.99 -6.61 -21.94
N TYR A 194 -10.18 -7.70 -22.66
CA TYR A 194 -9.08 -8.48 -23.22
C TYR A 194 -9.32 -8.69 -24.71
N LEU A 195 -8.36 -8.22 -25.51
CA LEU A 195 -8.43 -8.34 -26.96
C LEU A 195 -7.06 -8.71 -27.53
N LYS A 196 -6.99 -9.72 -28.38
CA LYS A 196 -5.76 -10.14 -29.10
C LYS A 196 -4.53 -10.29 -28.21
N GLY A 197 -4.67 -10.90 -27.04
CA GLY A 197 -3.56 -11.16 -26.12
C GLY A 197 -3.27 -10.03 -25.11
N VAL A 198 -3.96 -8.89 -25.22
CA VAL A 198 -3.68 -7.67 -24.43
C VAL A 198 -4.87 -7.33 -23.56
N TYR A 199 -4.60 -6.99 -22.29
CA TYR A 199 -5.54 -6.33 -21.39
C TYR A 199 -5.53 -4.84 -21.63
N TYR A 200 -6.71 -4.28 -21.70
CA TYR A 200 -7.00 -2.84 -21.69
C TYR A 200 -7.66 -2.53 -20.35
N ILE A 201 -6.98 -1.78 -19.51
CA ILE A 201 -7.43 -1.47 -18.14
C ILE A 201 -7.68 0.04 -18.08
N VAL A 202 -8.93 0.43 -17.83
CA VAL A 202 -9.36 1.83 -17.71
C VAL A 202 -9.61 2.14 -16.26
N ILE A 203 -8.94 3.17 -15.75
CA ILE A 203 -9.02 3.60 -14.36
C ILE A 203 -10.16 4.62 -14.23
N TYR A 204 -11.00 4.49 -13.21
CA TYR A 204 -12.08 5.43 -12.93
C TYR A 204 -12.24 5.70 -11.43
N PHE A 205 -12.91 6.82 -11.11
CA PHE A 205 -13.27 7.15 -9.74
C PHE A 205 -14.62 6.53 -9.39
N THR A 206 -14.72 5.90 -8.23
CA THR A 206 -15.95 5.29 -7.73
C THR A 206 -16.87 6.32 -7.08
N LYS A 207 -18.10 5.92 -6.79
CA LYS A 207 -19.08 6.76 -6.06
C LYS A 207 -18.62 7.15 -4.65
N ASN A 208 -17.69 6.40 -4.06
CA ASN A 208 -17.14 6.70 -2.74
C ASN A 208 -16.25 7.96 -2.74
N SER A 209 -15.84 8.44 -3.92
CA SER A 209 -15.09 9.69 -4.09
C SER A 209 -15.97 10.95 -4.21
N VAL A 210 -17.28 10.79 -4.18
CA VAL A 210 -18.29 11.77 -4.65
C VAL A 210 -18.43 13.03 -3.81
N GLY A 211 -17.79 13.21 -2.70
CA GLY A 211 -17.75 14.55 -2.06
C GLY A 211 -16.98 15.60 -2.88
N LYS A 212 -16.42 15.28 -4.06
CA LYS A 212 -15.48 16.16 -4.79
C LYS A 212 -15.74 16.32 -6.30
N LEU A 213 -16.71 15.62 -6.91
CA LEU A 213 -16.91 15.67 -8.36
C LEU A 213 -18.40 15.78 -8.73
N GLU A 214 -18.85 17.00 -8.96
CA GLU A 214 -20.22 17.28 -9.43
C GLU A 214 -20.60 16.64 -10.78
N ASN A 215 -19.62 16.10 -11.54
CA ASN A 215 -19.80 15.51 -12.87
C ASN A 215 -19.40 14.04 -12.96
N PHE A 216 -19.56 13.27 -11.90
CA PHE A 216 -19.08 11.89 -11.84
C PHE A 216 -19.68 10.98 -12.92
N LYS A 217 -21.00 11.05 -13.18
CA LYS A 217 -21.65 10.24 -14.20
C LYS A 217 -21.06 10.48 -15.59
N SER A 218 -20.87 11.73 -15.97
CA SER A 218 -20.33 12.09 -17.29
C SER A 218 -18.90 11.62 -17.50
N ILE A 219 -18.06 11.62 -16.45
CA ILE A 219 -16.66 11.15 -16.53
C ILE A 219 -16.60 9.63 -16.61
N GLU A 220 -17.44 8.94 -15.84
CA GLU A 220 -17.51 7.47 -15.87
C GLU A 220 -18.08 6.98 -17.23
N GLU A 221 -19.15 7.57 -17.70
CA GLU A 221 -19.73 7.29 -19.00
C GLU A 221 -18.76 7.59 -20.14
N LEU A 222 -18.02 8.69 -20.06
CA LEU A 222 -17.00 9.04 -21.05
C LEU A 222 -15.83 8.02 -21.06
N ARG A 223 -15.43 7.51 -19.91
CA ARG A 223 -14.37 6.50 -19.77
C ARG A 223 -14.83 5.14 -20.25
N ILE A 224 -16.06 4.74 -19.92
CA ILE A 224 -16.69 3.52 -20.43
C ILE A 224 -16.83 3.61 -21.94
N TYR A 225 -17.31 4.73 -22.47
CA TYR A 225 -17.41 4.97 -23.90
C TYR A 225 -16.06 4.90 -24.60
N ARG A 226 -15.01 5.51 -24.04
CA ARG A 226 -13.65 5.42 -24.56
C ARG A 226 -13.10 3.99 -24.51
N SER A 227 -13.36 3.24 -23.45
CA SER A 227 -12.95 1.83 -23.36
C SER A 227 -13.63 0.97 -24.42
N ILE A 228 -14.90 1.22 -24.73
CA ILE A 228 -15.63 0.55 -25.80
C ILE A 228 -15.05 0.92 -27.18
N LYS A 229 -14.69 2.18 -27.39
CA LYS A 229 -14.06 2.66 -28.64
C LYS A 229 -12.68 2.04 -28.91
N TYR A 230 -11.96 1.62 -27.88
CA TYR A 230 -10.71 0.84 -28.02
C TYR A 230 -10.96 -0.65 -28.34
N LEU A 231 -12.22 -1.12 -28.27
CA LEU A 231 -12.63 -2.48 -28.56
C LEU A 231 -13.12 -2.69 -30.00
N GLN A 232 -13.41 -1.61 -30.73
CA GLN A 232 -13.77 -1.59 -32.16
C GLN A 232 -12.53 -1.34 -33.02
#